data_c370629cd1ea3e02eb146031d61daa8a
#
_entry.id   c370629cd1ea3e02eb146031d61daa8a
#
_cell.length_a   1.000
_cell.length_b   1.000
_cell.length_c   1.000
_cell.angle_alpha   90.00
_cell.angle_beta   90.00
_cell.angle_gamma   90.00
#
_symmetry.space_group_name_H-M   'P 1'
#
loop_
_entity.id
_entity.type
_entity.pdbx_description
1 polymer ?
#
loop_
_entity_poly.entity_id
_entity_poly.type
_entity_poly.pdbx_seq_one_letter_code
_entity_poly.pdbx_strand_id
1 'polypeptide(L)'
;AYRNSTKDAHIYLINMPTGSGKTLASAKIALQRAIAKKKKRIIYVIPYNSIIDQTAEVFEKLFGNNLEILRHQSTFSYDEKVDLNEDYREAAKIAVENWDAPFIITTAVQFFESIYSNKRGKLRKLHNMADSILIFDEAHMMPQDYLQPCLQGIAYITKYLNSEAVFLTATMPDFEKLPAEHFTEIPIRLAGQPVKVKILVFTAGFWVCQ
;
A
#
# COMPACT_ATOMS: atom_id res chain seq x y z
N ALA A 1 17.85 3.09 0.40
CA ALA A 1 16.59 2.33 0.52
C ALA A 1 16.78 0.87 0.07
N TYR A 2 17.33 0.62 -1.12
CA TYR A 2 17.45 -0.73 -1.70
C TYR A 2 18.25 -1.74 -0.84
N ARG A 3 19.44 -1.37 -0.35
CA ARG A 3 20.29 -2.28 0.47
C ARG A 3 19.64 -2.70 1.79
N ASN A 4 18.65 -1.96 2.24
CA ASN A 4 18.03 -2.15 3.55
C ASN A 4 16.64 -2.80 3.44
N SER A 5 16.11 -3.00 2.23
CA SER A 5 14.85 -3.72 2.01
C SER A 5 14.93 -5.21 2.38
N THR A 6 16.12 -5.73 2.67
CA THR A 6 16.33 -7.10 3.15
C THR A 6 16.12 -7.27 4.66
N LYS A 7 16.08 -6.18 5.44
CA LYS A 7 15.84 -6.25 6.88
C LYS A 7 14.39 -6.59 7.20
N ASP A 8 14.18 -7.40 8.22
CA ASP A 8 12.84 -7.85 8.63
C ASP A 8 12.17 -6.82 9.53
N ALA A 9 11.18 -6.14 9.00
CA ALA A 9 10.24 -5.29 9.73
C ALA A 9 8.80 -5.55 9.25
N HIS A 10 7.83 -5.14 10.04
CA HIS A 10 6.42 -5.19 9.65
C HIS A 10 6.03 -3.97 8.84
N ILE A 11 6.64 -2.83 9.16
CA ILE A 11 6.36 -1.54 8.56
C ILE A 11 7.68 -0.89 8.13
N TYR A 12 7.71 -0.38 6.91
CA TYR A 12 8.82 0.36 6.32
C TYR A 12 8.37 1.79 6.09
N LEU A 13 9.14 2.73 6.58
CA LEU A 13 8.89 4.15 6.36
C LEU A 13 9.98 4.71 5.44
N ILE A 14 9.60 5.23 4.29
CA ILE A 14 10.50 5.75 3.27
C ILE A 14 10.23 7.25 3.11
N ASN A 15 11.18 8.07 3.52
CA ASN A 15 11.14 9.51 3.30
C ASN A 15 11.93 9.85 2.03
N MET A 16 11.25 10.38 1.03
CA MET A 16 11.85 10.79 -0.24
C MET A 16 11.19 12.09 -0.73
N PRO A 17 11.97 13.10 -1.20
CA PRO A 17 11.39 14.33 -1.71
C PRO A 17 10.49 14.10 -2.93
N THR A 18 9.56 15.02 -3.17
CA THR A 18 8.71 15.03 -4.38
C THR A 18 9.59 15.06 -5.63
N GLY A 19 9.19 14.35 -6.69
CA GLY A 19 9.96 14.29 -7.93
C GLY A 19 11.19 13.36 -7.91
N SER A 20 11.54 12.76 -6.77
CA SER A 20 12.69 11.84 -6.66
C SER A 20 12.44 10.43 -7.19
N GLY A 21 11.30 10.17 -7.82
CA GLY A 21 10.92 8.84 -8.31
C GLY A 21 10.39 7.92 -7.22
N LYS A 22 9.70 8.47 -6.19
CA LYS A 22 9.09 7.69 -5.10
C LYS A 22 8.29 6.49 -5.60
N THR A 23 7.40 6.70 -6.57
CA THR A 23 6.53 5.67 -7.13
C THR A 23 7.32 4.49 -7.71
N LEU A 24 8.36 4.78 -8.48
CA LEU A 24 9.22 3.72 -9.06
C LEU A 24 10.05 3.01 -7.99
N ALA A 25 10.59 3.77 -7.04
CA ALA A 25 11.37 3.21 -5.94
C ALA A 25 10.53 2.30 -5.06
N SER A 26 9.29 2.70 -4.73
CA SER A 26 8.37 1.90 -3.94
C SER A 26 7.94 0.63 -4.67
N ALA A 27 7.62 0.73 -5.95
CA ALA A 27 7.28 -0.45 -6.76
C ALA A 27 8.44 -1.46 -6.79
N LYS A 28 9.67 -1.00 -6.99
CA LYS A 28 10.85 -1.86 -6.97
C LYS A 28 11.04 -2.56 -5.63
N ILE A 29 10.92 -1.81 -4.53
CA ILE A 29 11.03 -2.38 -3.17
C ILE A 29 9.93 -3.40 -2.92
N ALA A 30 8.67 -3.06 -3.27
CA ALA A 30 7.53 -3.96 -3.08
C ALA A 30 7.67 -5.25 -3.86
N LEU A 31 8.06 -5.19 -5.14
CA LEU A 31 8.29 -6.39 -5.96
C LEU A 31 9.39 -7.27 -5.38
N GLN A 32 10.51 -6.68 -4.97
CA GLN A 32 11.61 -7.45 -4.40
C GLN A 32 11.21 -8.14 -3.10
N ARG A 33 10.46 -7.43 -2.25
CA ARG A 33 9.95 -8.02 -1.01
C ARG A 33 8.89 -9.07 -1.30
N ALA A 34 8.00 -8.82 -2.26
CA ALA A 34 7.00 -9.80 -2.67
C ALA A 34 7.65 -11.12 -3.11
N ILE A 35 8.70 -11.04 -3.93
CA ILE A 35 9.46 -12.22 -4.34
C ILE A 35 10.19 -12.88 -3.16
N ALA A 36 10.95 -12.10 -2.38
CA ALA A 36 11.75 -12.63 -1.28
C ALA A 36 10.91 -13.26 -0.16
N LYS A 37 9.73 -12.73 0.10
CA LYS A 37 8.81 -13.17 1.17
C LYS A 37 7.61 -13.97 0.64
N LYS A 38 7.59 -14.32 -0.66
CA LYS A 38 6.52 -15.07 -1.34
C LYS A 38 5.13 -14.46 -1.10
N LYS A 39 5.03 -13.12 -1.18
CA LYS A 39 3.76 -12.43 -1.05
C LYS A 39 2.95 -12.60 -2.33
N LYS A 40 1.63 -12.64 -2.19
CA LYS A 40 0.72 -12.94 -3.30
C LYS A 40 0.37 -11.71 -4.12
N ARG A 41 0.37 -10.52 -3.49
CA ARG A 41 -0.08 -9.29 -4.15
C ARG A 41 0.53 -8.03 -3.57
N ILE A 42 0.40 -6.95 -4.34
CA ILE A 42 0.77 -5.60 -3.94
C ILE A 42 -0.49 -4.74 -3.94
N ILE A 43 -0.76 -4.05 -2.84
CA ILE A 43 -1.90 -3.12 -2.71
C ILE A 43 -1.32 -1.72 -2.57
N TYR A 44 -1.51 -0.89 -3.60
CA TYR A 44 -1.03 0.49 -3.66
C TYR A 44 -2.15 1.45 -3.26
N VAL A 45 -1.99 2.08 -2.11
CA VAL A 45 -2.98 2.95 -1.47
C VAL A 45 -2.59 4.40 -1.69
N ILE A 46 -3.45 5.17 -2.34
CA ILE A 46 -3.25 6.58 -2.65
C ILE A 46 -4.29 7.46 -1.94
N PRO A 47 -4.00 8.76 -1.72
CA PRO A 47 -4.93 9.62 -0.99
C PRO A 47 -6.22 9.93 -1.76
N TYR A 48 -6.17 10.07 -3.09
CA TYR A 48 -7.28 10.59 -3.89
C TYR A 48 -7.63 9.73 -5.10
N ASN A 49 -8.93 9.64 -5.43
CA ASN A 49 -9.42 8.95 -6.62
C ASN A 49 -8.86 9.53 -7.94
N SER A 50 -8.69 10.86 -8.00
CA SER A 50 -8.28 11.57 -9.22
C SER A 50 -6.90 11.15 -9.76
N ILE A 51 -6.06 10.52 -8.94
CA ILE A 51 -4.72 10.10 -9.35
C ILE A 51 -4.60 8.58 -9.57
N ILE A 52 -5.69 7.81 -9.43
CA ILE A 52 -5.68 6.35 -9.66
C ILE A 52 -5.25 6.02 -11.08
N ASP A 53 -5.90 6.64 -12.07
CA ASP A 53 -5.65 6.33 -13.48
C ASP A 53 -4.24 6.73 -13.90
N GLN A 54 -3.79 7.92 -13.49
CA GLN A 54 -2.41 8.37 -13.73
C GLN A 54 -1.39 7.43 -13.09
N THR A 55 -1.65 6.97 -11.88
CA THR A 55 -0.77 6.03 -11.18
C THR A 55 -0.77 4.67 -11.87
N ALA A 56 -1.93 4.19 -12.30
CA ALA A 56 -2.06 2.94 -13.05
C ALA A 56 -1.29 2.99 -14.38
N GLU A 57 -1.42 4.06 -15.15
CA GLU A 57 -0.66 4.23 -16.39
C GLU A 57 0.87 4.19 -16.17
N VAL A 58 1.36 4.76 -15.07
CA VAL A 58 2.79 4.68 -14.74
C VAL A 58 3.22 3.23 -14.52
N PHE A 59 2.42 2.44 -13.81
CA PHE A 59 2.73 1.03 -13.56
C PHE A 59 2.52 0.16 -14.80
N GLU A 60 1.52 0.42 -15.62
CA GLU A 60 1.31 -0.26 -16.90
C GLU A 60 2.48 -0.04 -17.87
N LYS A 61 2.99 1.19 -17.94
CA LYS A 61 4.22 1.49 -18.72
C LYS A 61 5.45 0.80 -18.17
N LEU A 62 5.52 0.60 -16.85
CA LEU A 62 6.65 -0.03 -16.19
C LEU A 62 6.66 -1.55 -16.35
N PHE A 63 5.49 -2.19 -16.21
CA PHE A 63 5.36 -3.65 -16.19
C PHE A 63 4.91 -4.23 -17.52
N GLY A 64 4.44 -3.38 -18.45
CA GLY A 64 3.83 -3.82 -19.71
C GLY A 64 2.57 -4.66 -19.46
N ASN A 65 2.21 -5.47 -20.43
CA ASN A 65 1.02 -6.33 -20.35
C ASN A 65 1.22 -7.59 -19.47
N ASN A 66 2.32 -7.67 -18.73
CA ASN A 66 2.67 -8.86 -17.94
C ASN A 66 2.05 -8.85 -16.53
N LEU A 67 1.46 -7.74 -16.11
CA LEU A 67 0.88 -7.60 -14.78
C LEU A 67 -0.54 -7.04 -14.88
N GLU A 68 -1.50 -7.79 -14.37
CA GLU A 68 -2.87 -7.33 -14.22
C GLU A 68 -2.96 -6.31 -13.08
N ILE A 69 -3.40 -5.09 -13.42
CA ILE A 69 -3.57 -3.98 -12.48
C ILE A 69 -5.05 -3.71 -12.27
N LEU A 70 -5.53 -3.99 -11.07
CA LEU A 70 -6.90 -3.70 -10.66
C LEU A 70 -6.99 -2.26 -10.15
N ARG A 71 -7.84 -1.43 -10.77
CA ARG A 71 -8.15 -0.06 -10.33
C ARG A 71 -9.44 -0.09 -9.52
N HIS A 72 -9.36 0.19 -8.23
CA HIS A 72 -10.53 0.24 -7.36
C HIS A 72 -10.85 1.68 -6.96
N GLN A 73 -11.84 2.25 -7.63
CA GLN A 73 -12.37 3.60 -7.37
C GLN A 73 -13.76 3.53 -6.73
N SER A 74 -14.15 4.56 -5.99
CA SER A 74 -15.50 4.66 -5.40
C SER A 74 -16.60 4.85 -6.45
N THR A 75 -16.25 5.34 -7.63
CA THR A 75 -17.14 5.64 -8.77
C THR A 75 -16.79 4.79 -10.00
N PHE A 76 -16.41 3.51 -9.79
CA PHE A 76 -16.09 2.66 -10.93
C PHE A 76 -17.36 2.35 -11.73
N SER A 77 -17.62 3.16 -12.75
CA SER A 77 -18.46 2.80 -13.89
C SER A 77 -17.52 2.21 -14.93
N TYR A 78 -17.70 0.94 -15.25
CA TYR A 78 -17.06 0.37 -16.43
C TYR A 78 -17.38 1.29 -17.62
N ASP A 79 -16.33 1.74 -18.33
CA ASP A 79 -16.53 2.44 -19.59
C ASP A 79 -17.39 1.52 -20.48
N GLU A 80 -18.64 1.93 -20.72
CA GLU A 80 -19.60 1.23 -21.58
C GLU A 80 -19.11 1.11 -23.04
N LYS A 81 -17.94 1.68 -23.33
CA LYS A 81 -17.34 1.77 -24.67
C LYS A 81 -16.53 0.54 -25.09
N VAL A 82 -16.25 -0.40 -24.17
CA VAL A 82 -15.59 -1.65 -24.53
C VAL A 82 -16.66 -2.73 -24.64
N ASP A 83 -16.83 -3.26 -25.84
CA ASP A 83 -17.77 -4.34 -26.17
C ASP A 83 -17.26 -5.68 -25.58
N LEU A 84 -17.23 -5.75 -24.25
CA LEU A 84 -16.81 -6.95 -23.50
C LEU A 84 -18.02 -7.85 -23.27
N ASN A 85 -17.83 -9.14 -23.48
CA ASN A 85 -18.80 -10.18 -23.17
C ASN A 85 -19.30 -10.04 -21.71
N GLU A 86 -20.59 -10.27 -21.45
CA GLU A 86 -21.20 -10.15 -20.12
C GLU A 86 -20.46 -10.96 -19.06
N ASP A 87 -20.01 -12.19 -19.40
CA ASP A 87 -19.24 -13.05 -18.50
C ASP A 87 -17.93 -12.40 -18.04
N TYR A 88 -17.26 -11.65 -18.94
CA TYR A 88 -16.02 -10.95 -18.59
C TYR A 88 -16.29 -9.75 -17.68
N ARG A 89 -17.39 -9.03 -17.90
CA ARG A 89 -17.81 -7.92 -17.04
C ARG A 89 -18.13 -8.38 -15.62
N GLU A 90 -18.82 -9.52 -15.49
CA GLU A 90 -19.15 -10.09 -14.19
C GLU A 90 -17.90 -10.57 -13.47
N ALA A 91 -16.99 -11.28 -14.14
CA ALA A 91 -15.71 -11.70 -13.57
C ALA A 91 -14.87 -10.52 -13.09
N ALA A 92 -14.76 -9.45 -13.89
CA ALA A 92 -14.04 -8.26 -13.52
C ALA A 92 -14.68 -7.53 -12.32
N LYS A 93 -16.02 -7.48 -12.24
CA LYS A 93 -16.74 -6.93 -11.08
C LYS A 93 -16.45 -7.73 -9.82
N ILE A 94 -16.46 -9.04 -9.89
CA ILE A 94 -16.11 -9.93 -8.79
C ILE A 94 -14.65 -9.74 -8.35
N ALA A 95 -13.72 -9.58 -9.28
CA ALA A 95 -12.33 -9.30 -8.98
C ALA A 95 -12.15 -7.98 -8.21
N VAL A 96 -12.86 -6.92 -8.61
CA VAL A 96 -12.88 -5.62 -7.91
C VAL A 96 -13.51 -5.75 -6.51
N GLU A 97 -14.61 -6.48 -6.39
CA GLU A 97 -15.29 -6.68 -5.11
C GLU A 97 -14.44 -7.45 -4.11
N ASN A 98 -13.64 -8.39 -4.57
CA ASN A 98 -12.82 -9.25 -3.73
C ASN A 98 -11.35 -8.81 -3.63
N TRP A 99 -10.89 -7.91 -4.50
CA TRP A 99 -9.46 -7.59 -4.66
C TRP A 99 -8.62 -8.80 -5.07
N ASP A 100 -9.13 -9.55 -6.04
CA ASP A 100 -8.45 -10.74 -6.53
C ASP A 100 -7.63 -10.42 -7.79
N ALA A 101 -6.54 -9.70 -7.58
CA ALA A 101 -5.55 -9.37 -8.60
C ALA A 101 -4.15 -9.27 -7.96
N PRO A 102 -3.08 -9.47 -8.72
CA PRO A 102 -1.71 -9.41 -8.21
C PRO A 102 -1.27 -7.98 -7.85
N PHE A 103 -1.82 -6.97 -8.52
CA PHE A 103 -1.55 -5.56 -8.24
C PHE A 103 -2.86 -4.77 -8.17
N ILE A 104 -3.08 -4.09 -7.06
CA ILE A 104 -4.31 -3.34 -6.79
C ILE A 104 -3.96 -1.90 -6.49
N ILE A 105 -4.63 -0.96 -7.14
CA ILE A 105 -4.56 0.47 -6.81
C ILE A 105 -5.90 0.89 -6.23
N THR A 106 -5.87 1.48 -5.04
CA THR A 106 -7.07 1.91 -4.32
C THR A 106 -6.82 3.17 -3.52
N THR A 107 -7.87 3.77 -2.98
CA THR A 107 -7.74 4.92 -2.10
C THR A 107 -7.67 4.52 -0.62
N ALA A 108 -7.11 5.41 0.20
CA ALA A 108 -7.07 5.23 1.65
C ALA A 108 -8.48 5.01 2.23
N VAL A 109 -9.48 5.75 1.75
CA VAL A 109 -10.88 5.59 2.17
C VAL A 109 -11.37 4.17 1.90
N GLN A 110 -11.22 3.67 0.65
CA GLN A 110 -11.67 2.33 0.29
C GLN A 110 -10.92 1.23 1.04
N PHE A 111 -9.61 1.45 1.28
CA PHE A 111 -8.80 0.52 2.04
C PHE A 111 -9.30 0.38 3.48
N PHE A 112 -9.46 1.49 4.21
CA PHE A 112 -9.90 1.47 5.60
C PHE A 112 -11.38 1.09 5.76
N GLU A 113 -12.24 1.49 4.83
CA GLU A 113 -13.62 0.99 4.79
C GLU A 113 -13.70 -0.54 4.62
N SER A 114 -12.75 -1.14 3.93
CA SER A 114 -12.69 -2.60 3.78
C SER A 114 -12.29 -3.31 5.08
N ILE A 115 -11.61 -2.62 5.99
CA ILE A 115 -11.22 -3.16 7.30
C ILE A 115 -12.32 -2.95 8.35
N TYR A 116 -12.93 -1.76 8.37
CA TYR A 116 -13.81 -1.34 9.46
C TYR A 116 -15.30 -1.36 9.13
N SER A 117 -15.65 -1.72 7.89
CA SER A 117 -17.06 -1.80 7.49
C SER A 117 -17.76 -3.03 8.11
N ASN A 118 -19.01 -2.85 8.49
CA ASN A 118 -19.92 -3.95 8.85
C ASN A 118 -20.60 -4.60 7.64
N LYS A 119 -20.35 -4.11 6.42
CA LYS A 119 -20.94 -4.63 5.19
C LYS A 119 -20.15 -5.84 4.69
N ARG A 120 -20.82 -6.98 4.51
CA ARG A 120 -20.21 -8.26 4.07
C ARG A 120 -19.38 -8.11 2.78
N GLY A 121 -19.86 -7.35 1.79
CA GLY A 121 -19.14 -7.12 0.54
C GLY A 121 -17.79 -6.43 0.73
N LYS A 122 -17.68 -5.50 1.69
CA LYS A 122 -16.40 -4.82 1.99
C LYS A 122 -15.43 -5.72 2.76
N LEU A 123 -15.93 -6.55 3.66
CA LEU A 123 -15.10 -7.48 4.44
C LEU A 123 -14.45 -8.59 3.61
N ARG A 124 -14.99 -8.92 2.42
CA ARG A 124 -14.36 -9.89 1.51
C ARG A 124 -12.93 -9.52 1.13
N LYS A 125 -12.66 -8.22 0.99
CA LYS A 125 -11.33 -7.70 0.65
C LYS A 125 -10.28 -7.96 1.72
N LEU A 126 -10.69 -8.06 2.99
CA LEU A 126 -9.77 -8.32 4.11
C LEU A 126 -9.03 -9.67 3.94
N HIS A 127 -9.73 -10.69 3.41
CA HIS A 127 -9.11 -11.98 3.12
C HIS A 127 -7.95 -11.83 2.11
N ASN A 128 -8.13 -10.96 1.12
CA ASN A 128 -7.14 -10.70 0.09
C ASN A 128 -6.08 -9.65 0.48
N MET A 129 -6.17 -9.06 1.67
CA MET A 129 -5.07 -8.29 2.27
C MET A 129 -4.01 -9.20 2.91
N ALA A 130 -4.31 -10.48 3.12
CA ALA A 130 -3.32 -11.44 3.63
C ALA A 130 -2.21 -11.71 2.60
N ASP A 131 -1.01 -12.00 3.09
CA ASP A 131 0.17 -12.29 2.26
C ASP A 131 0.47 -11.19 1.23
N SER A 132 0.29 -9.93 1.58
CA SER A 132 0.45 -8.80 0.65
C SER A 132 1.51 -7.79 1.10
N ILE A 133 1.96 -6.97 0.15
CA ILE A 133 2.73 -5.75 0.41
C ILE A 133 1.78 -4.57 0.25
N LEU A 134 1.57 -3.82 1.33
CA LEU A 134 0.74 -2.62 1.36
C LEU A 134 1.62 -1.41 1.17
N ILE A 135 1.37 -0.59 0.15
CA ILE A 135 2.11 0.66 -0.07
C ILE A 135 1.15 1.81 0.18
N PHE A 136 1.47 2.68 1.12
CA PHE A 136 0.72 3.91 1.39
C PHE A 136 1.49 5.09 0.83
N ASP A 137 1.04 5.61 -0.30
CA ASP A 137 1.63 6.81 -0.90
C ASP A 137 1.09 8.06 -0.21
N GLU A 138 1.95 9.06 -0.07
CA GLU A 138 1.68 10.29 0.67
C GLU A 138 1.06 10.03 2.06
N ALA A 139 1.69 9.15 2.84
CA ALA A 139 1.18 8.67 4.12
C ALA A 139 0.85 9.79 5.13
N HIS A 140 1.44 10.98 4.98
CA HIS A 140 1.13 12.17 5.78
C HIS A 140 -0.29 12.71 5.55
N MET A 141 -0.96 12.29 4.46
CA MET A 141 -2.34 12.66 4.14
C MET A 141 -3.39 11.81 4.89
N MET A 142 -2.96 10.85 5.70
CA MET A 142 -3.91 10.10 6.54
C MET A 142 -4.63 11.05 7.51
N PRO A 143 -5.98 10.92 7.66
CA PRO A 143 -6.75 11.79 8.54
C PRO A 143 -6.23 11.71 9.97
N GLN A 144 -5.84 12.84 10.56
CA GLN A 144 -5.26 12.88 11.92
C GLN A 144 -6.24 12.39 12.97
N ASP A 145 -7.53 12.70 12.82
CA ASP A 145 -8.58 12.28 13.75
C ASP A 145 -8.77 10.75 13.79
N TYR A 146 -8.41 10.07 12.72
CA TYR A 146 -8.52 8.60 12.59
C TYR A 146 -7.17 7.89 12.47
N LEU A 147 -6.08 8.60 12.70
CA LEU A 147 -4.73 8.07 12.53
C LEU A 147 -4.49 6.83 13.41
N GLN A 148 -4.92 6.89 14.68
CA GLN A 148 -4.73 5.77 15.60
C GLN A 148 -5.46 4.49 15.15
N PRO A 149 -6.78 4.49 14.85
CA PRO A 149 -7.43 3.31 14.29
C PRO A 149 -6.79 2.86 12.96
N CYS A 150 -6.43 3.77 12.06
CA CYS A 150 -5.76 3.42 10.81
C CYS A 150 -4.47 2.63 11.06
N LEU A 151 -3.60 3.12 11.95
CA LEU A 151 -2.37 2.43 12.32
C LEU A 151 -2.63 1.09 13.01
N GLN A 152 -3.67 0.99 13.85
CA GLN A 152 -4.07 -0.28 14.46
C GLN A 152 -4.52 -1.32 13.42
N GLY A 153 -5.31 -0.91 12.42
CA GLY A 153 -5.73 -1.78 11.32
C GLY A 153 -4.54 -2.30 10.51
N ILE A 154 -3.62 -1.41 10.15
CA ILE A 154 -2.39 -1.78 9.43
C ILE A 154 -1.53 -2.72 10.29
N ALA A 155 -1.36 -2.43 11.57
CA ALA A 155 -0.62 -3.27 12.48
C ALA A 155 -1.23 -4.67 12.62
N TYR A 156 -2.56 -4.77 12.65
CA TYR A 156 -3.27 -6.05 12.64
C TYR A 156 -2.96 -6.85 11.37
N ILE A 157 -3.09 -6.22 10.19
CA ILE A 157 -2.85 -6.88 8.92
C ILE A 157 -1.39 -7.34 8.80
N THR A 158 -0.45 -6.48 9.15
CA THR A 158 0.98 -6.82 9.05
C THR A 158 1.40 -7.89 10.04
N LYS A 159 0.83 -7.90 11.24
CA LYS A 159 1.18 -8.85 12.30
C LYS A 159 0.52 -10.21 12.15
N TYR A 160 -0.78 -10.23 11.82
CA TYR A 160 -1.59 -11.45 11.87
C TYR A 160 -1.97 -12.01 10.49
N LEU A 161 -1.92 -11.20 9.43
CA LEU A 161 -2.22 -11.65 8.07
C LEU A 161 -0.94 -11.81 7.22
N ASN A 162 0.21 -11.92 7.85
CA ASN A 162 1.49 -12.13 7.16
C ASN A 162 1.73 -11.11 6.03
N SER A 163 1.44 -9.82 6.26
CA SER A 163 1.64 -8.76 5.27
C SER A 163 2.69 -7.76 5.75
N GLU A 164 3.15 -6.90 4.85
CA GLU A 164 4.10 -5.84 5.19
C GLU A 164 3.56 -4.51 4.69
N ALA A 165 3.85 -3.43 5.39
CA ALA A 165 3.44 -2.10 4.98
C ALA A 165 4.65 -1.21 4.66
N VAL A 166 4.53 -0.41 3.60
CA VAL A 166 5.52 0.58 3.18
C VAL A 166 4.84 1.93 3.14
N PHE A 167 5.27 2.84 4.00
CA PHE A 167 4.80 4.22 4.01
C PHE A 167 5.76 5.11 3.23
N LEU A 168 5.23 5.84 2.26
CA LEU A 168 5.95 6.83 1.49
C LEU A 168 5.51 8.23 1.91
N THR A 169 6.47 9.10 2.16
CA THR A 169 6.17 10.49 2.48
C THR A 169 7.26 11.41 1.94
N ALA A 170 6.86 12.64 1.57
CA ALA A 170 7.80 13.68 1.17
C ALA A 170 8.16 14.62 2.33
N THR A 171 7.26 14.71 3.31
CA THR A 171 7.36 15.67 4.41
C THR A 171 7.13 14.93 5.72
N MET A 172 8.20 14.67 6.46
CA MET A 172 8.08 14.28 7.85
C MET A 172 8.72 15.39 8.70
N PRO A 173 7.93 16.04 9.55
CA PRO A 173 8.49 16.92 10.56
C PRO A 173 9.39 16.10 11.49
N ASP A 174 10.57 16.65 11.84
CA ASP A 174 11.51 16.12 12.84
C ASP A 174 12.38 14.89 12.51
N PHE A 175 12.28 14.30 11.31
CA PHE A 175 13.16 13.17 10.94
C PHE A 175 14.57 13.56 10.51
N GLU A 176 14.85 14.85 10.33
CA GLU A 176 16.20 15.33 9.99
C GLU A 176 17.26 15.02 11.06
N LYS A 177 16.81 14.75 12.30
CA LYS A 177 17.68 14.40 13.44
C LYS A 177 17.87 12.90 13.64
N LEU A 178 17.15 12.06 12.91
CA LEU A 178 17.29 10.61 13.02
C LEU A 178 18.44 10.11 12.14
N PRO A 179 19.18 9.08 12.57
CA PRO A 179 20.17 8.44 11.73
C PRO A 179 19.48 7.89 10.46
N ALA A 180 20.23 7.76 9.36
CA ALA A 180 19.73 7.32 8.06
C ALA A 180 18.94 6.00 8.11
N GLU A 181 19.13 5.25 9.16
CA GLU A 181 18.33 4.07 9.52
C GLU A 181 17.96 4.13 10.99
N HIS A 182 16.70 4.02 11.28
CA HIS A 182 16.19 3.91 12.64
C HIS A 182 15.27 2.71 12.76
N PHE A 183 15.58 1.85 13.73
CA PHE A 183 14.76 0.70 14.07
C PHE A 183 14.02 0.99 15.37
N THR A 184 12.70 0.99 15.34
CA THR A 184 11.88 1.20 16.53
C THR A 184 10.80 0.15 16.66
N GLU A 185 10.48 -0.22 17.90
CA GLU A 185 9.30 -1.01 18.21
C GLU A 185 8.28 -0.11 18.87
N ILE A 186 7.12 0.04 18.22
CA ILE A 186 6.01 0.81 18.79
C ILE A 186 4.99 -0.16 19.39
N PRO A 187 4.63 0.01 20.66
CA PRO A 187 3.53 -0.74 21.25
C PRO A 187 2.20 -0.19 20.71
N ILE A 188 1.48 -1.00 19.96
CA ILE A 188 0.12 -0.71 19.49
C ILE A 188 -0.84 -1.61 20.26
N ARG A 189 -1.95 -1.06 20.75
CA ARG A 189 -2.99 -1.86 21.41
C ARG A 189 -3.93 -2.43 20.36
N LEU A 190 -3.98 -3.75 20.25
CA LEU A 190 -4.95 -4.48 19.44
C LEU A 190 -5.86 -5.28 20.37
N ALA A 191 -7.16 -5.04 20.28
CA ALA A 191 -8.15 -5.67 21.19
C ALA A 191 -7.77 -5.55 22.69
N GLY A 192 -7.24 -4.39 23.10
CA GLY A 192 -6.81 -4.15 24.49
C GLY A 192 -5.45 -4.71 24.89
N GLN A 193 -4.84 -5.57 24.08
CA GLN A 193 -3.53 -6.16 24.32
C GLN A 193 -2.40 -5.35 23.68
N PRO A 194 -1.29 -5.12 24.37
CA PRO A 194 -0.12 -4.47 23.76
C PRO A 194 0.55 -5.41 22.76
N VAL A 195 0.69 -4.96 21.51
CA VAL A 195 1.37 -5.67 20.43
C VAL A 195 2.55 -4.84 19.98
N LYS A 196 3.74 -5.41 19.94
CA LYS A 196 4.92 -4.75 19.43
C LYS A 196 4.97 -4.86 17.91
N VAL A 197 5.05 -3.73 17.23
CA VAL A 197 5.21 -3.63 15.78
C VAL A 197 6.58 -3.07 15.47
N LYS A 198 7.34 -3.80 14.66
CA LYS A 198 8.66 -3.39 14.22
C LYS A 198 8.53 -2.41 13.06
N ILE A 199 9.05 -1.22 13.22
CA ILE A 199 9.08 -0.18 12.20
C ILE A 199 10.53 0.11 11.83
N LEU A 200 10.82 0.08 10.54
CA LEU A 200 12.11 0.45 9.99
C LEU A 200 11.95 1.73 9.16
N VAL A 201 12.65 2.78 9.59
CA VAL A 201 12.61 4.10 8.95
C VAL A 201 13.81 4.26 8.04
N PHE A 202 13.57 4.67 6.79
CA PHE A 202 14.60 5.05 5.84
C PHE A 202 14.46 6.52 5.48
N THR A 203 15.51 7.27 5.66
CA THR A 203 15.66 8.60 5.08
C THR A 203 16.55 8.50 3.85
N ALA A 204 16.05 8.90 2.69
CA ALA A 204 16.88 9.08 1.52
C ALA A 204 17.72 10.35 1.74
N GLY A 205 18.96 10.18 2.19
CA GLY A 205 19.94 11.26 2.13
C GLY A 205 20.08 11.71 0.68
N PHE A 206 20.18 13.01 0.46
CA PHE A 206 20.49 13.60 -0.83
C PHE A 206 21.80 13.00 -1.37
N TRP A 207 21.70 12.13 -2.37
CA TRP A 207 22.84 11.88 -3.24
C TRP A 207 22.84 13.02 -4.26
N VAL A 208 23.57 14.07 -3.92
CA VAL A 208 24.06 14.99 -4.95
C VAL A 208 25.08 14.19 -5.73
N CYS A 209 24.74 13.78 -6.95
CA CYS A 209 25.75 13.37 -7.92
C CYS A 209 26.63 14.61 -8.19
N GLN A 210 27.84 14.61 -7.67
CA GLN A 210 28.93 15.38 -8.25
C GLN A 210 29.44 14.66 -9.47
#